data_7365b9bf97bb46efa12f33786b22ba92
#
_entry.id   7365b9bf97bb46efa12f33786b22ba92
#
_cell.length_a   1.000
_cell.length_b   1.000
_cell.length_c   1.000
_cell.angle_alpha   90.00
_cell.angle_beta   90.00
_cell.angle_gamma   90.00
#
_symmetry.space_group_name_H-M   'P 1'
#
loop_
_entity.id
_entity.type
_entity.pdbx_description
1 polymer ?
#
loop_
_entity_poly.entity_id
_entity_poly.type
_entity_poly.pdbx_seq_one_letter_code
_entity_poly.pdbx_strand_id
1 'polypeptide(L)'
;MRKPMDTLATLIFSSAEDQANAQRVSRLARAGRLRAIHRGIYTSDLETPLEQIVRPHWRQIAEYLYPGAVLGYRSAQEGKPDPEGRVFLVQGNRARRIELPGLTLMTIPGPGPVLGLEPALNDTPYGKLYVSSEARRLLENLYTGRNAAIRTMGRAWVESHLSRLCTLRGEYKVNDLRDTARKLAEILGLDAQFKILNRIVSALMQTGGARRLSAVDALARAAGKPYDPDRLVIFDTLFAALRQSFPHIPDPTTPGLSSINFAFFESYFSNHIEGTTFTVEEASEIIFEGRMIEKRPEDSHDVLGTYQAITQQPFRSTPPGNEDEFLDWLKRANHRVLSSRPERNPGQWKEKLNQAGSTLFVHPELVQGTLREGFKRIALLEDPFARALMAMFVVTEAHPFEDGNGRTARLAMNAYLTQATACRILIPTAYREDYLLPLKALSRNADPVPFLRSMTRAQAWSAAFDYSEFRNTWKQMAACNAFADDITRNRLLHPHEIRSLVDKTDPDNKLY
;
A
#
# COMPACT_ATOMS: atom_id res chain seq x y z
N MET A 1 21.12 52.81 15.57
CA MET A 1 21.30 51.43 15.15
C MET A 1 20.86 50.50 16.30
N ARG A 2 19.67 49.86 16.20
CA ARG A 2 19.25 48.82 17.14
C ARG A 2 20.07 47.57 16.84
N LYS A 3 20.81 47.04 17.84
CA LYS A 3 21.46 45.71 17.75
C LYS A 3 20.40 44.68 17.36
N PRO A 4 20.73 43.72 16.44
CA PRO A 4 19.82 42.63 16.14
C PRO A 4 19.47 41.90 17.44
N MET A 5 18.18 41.71 17.71
CA MET A 5 17.68 40.90 18.81
C MET A 5 18.23 39.48 18.59
N ASP A 6 19.14 39.03 19.48
CA ASP A 6 19.55 37.63 19.56
C ASP A 6 18.29 36.79 19.68
N THR A 7 17.90 36.12 18.62
CA THR A 7 16.82 35.14 18.62
C THR A 7 17.28 33.98 19.51
N LEU A 8 16.71 33.86 20.71
CA LEU A 8 16.97 32.76 21.60
C LEU A 8 16.47 31.45 20.98
N ALA A 9 17.23 30.38 21.12
CA ALA A 9 16.76 29.04 20.71
C ALA A 9 15.50 28.66 21.47
N THR A 10 14.58 27.92 20.85
CA THR A 10 13.33 27.47 21.46
C THR A 10 13.55 26.73 22.77
N LEU A 11 14.56 25.83 22.81
CA LEU A 11 15.01 25.17 24.04
C LEU A 11 16.38 25.69 24.46
N ILE A 12 16.53 25.91 25.76
CA ILE A 12 17.76 26.40 26.38
C ILE A 12 18.11 25.47 27.55
N PHE A 13 19.35 24.96 27.50
CA PHE A 13 19.87 24.05 28.51
C PHE A 13 20.89 24.79 29.37
N SER A 14 20.78 24.60 30.68
CA SER A 14 21.72 25.14 31.68
C SER A 14 22.74 24.06 32.03
N SER A 15 24.01 24.26 31.65
CA SER A 15 25.09 23.32 32.02
C SER A 15 25.67 23.69 33.39
N ALA A 16 25.82 22.69 34.25
CA ALA A 16 26.51 22.85 35.51
C ALA A 16 28.04 23.04 35.33
N GLU A 17 28.60 22.60 34.19
CA GLU A 17 30.00 22.71 33.84
C GLU A 17 30.36 24.10 33.25
N ASP A 18 29.34 24.83 32.73
CA ASP A 18 29.48 26.19 32.23
C ASP A 18 28.76 27.19 33.14
N GLN A 19 29.51 27.70 34.15
CA GLN A 19 28.98 28.67 35.12
C GLN A 19 28.45 29.96 34.45
N ALA A 20 29.08 30.41 33.36
CA ALA A 20 28.64 31.61 32.64
C ALA A 20 27.27 31.39 31.99
N ASN A 21 27.06 30.22 31.37
CA ASN A 21 25.78 29.81 30.82
C ASN A 21 24.72 29.67 31.94
N ALA A 22 25.04 28.98 33.03
CA ALA A 22 24.12 28.81 34.14
C ALA A 22 23.66 30.15 34.74
N GLN A 23 24.58 31.11 34.92
CA GLN A 23 24.26 32.46 35.39
C GLN A 23 23.42 33.25 34.37
N ARG A 24 23.73 33.15 33.08
CA ARG A 24 22.96 33.79 32.01
C ARG A 24 21.53 33.26 31.98
N VAL A 25 21.35 31.95 32.01
CA VAL A 25 20.03 31.29 32.00
C VAL A 25 19.24 31.68 33.25
N SER A 26 19.86 31.66 34.44
CA SER A 26 19.22 32.08 35.69
C SER A 26 18.73 33.54 35.63
N ARG A 27 19.54 34.47 35.11
CA ARG A 27 19.14 35.88 34.95
C ARG A 27 17.96 36.03 34.00
N LEU A 28 17.97 35.33 32.85
CA LEU A 28 16.87 35.36 31.86
C LEU A 28 15.58 34.77 32.45
N ALA A 29 15.67 33.69 33.21
CA ALA A 29 14.50 33.08 33.85
C ALA A 29 13.91 34.01 34.93
N ARG A 30 14.75 34.65 35.76
CA ARG A 30 14.27 35.64 36.75
C ARG A 30 13.67 36.88 36.12
N ALA A 31 14.15 37.26 34.94
CA ALA A 31 13.60 38.39 34.17
C ALA A 31 12.30 38.03 33.41
N GLY A 32 11.74 36.82 33.59
CA GLY A 32 10.53 36.36 32.93
C GLY A 32 10.69 36.11 31.42
N ARG A 33 11.93 36.05 30.89
CA ARG A 33 12.22 35.82 29.47
C ARG A 33 12.36 34.34 29.13
N LEU A 34 12.34 33.45 30.13
CA LEU A 34 12.36 32.00 29.96
C LEU A 34 11.32 31.37 30.87
N ARG A 35 10.65 30.35 30.37
CA ARG A 35 9.74 29.48 31.11
C ARG A 35 10.42 28.15 31.42
N ALA A 36 10.41 27.73 32.69
CA ALA A 36 11.00 26.46 33.08
C ALA A 36 10.15 25.28 32.61
N ILE A 37 10.82 24.27 32.07
CA ILE A 37 10.24 22.97 31.69
C ILE A 37 10.60 21.93 32.74
N HIS A 38 11.88 21.86 33.08
CA HIS A 38 12.45 20.98 34.09
C HIS A 38 13.73 21.63 34.65
N ARG A 39 14.30 21.08 35.72
CA ARG A 39 15.58 21.56 36.25
C ARG A 39 16.64 21.57 35.16
N GLY A 40 17.16 22.75 34.84
CA GLY A 40 18.16 22.97 33.79
C GLY A 40 17.64 23.01 32.38
N ILE A 41 16.32 22.89 32.15
CA ILE A 41 15.68 22.92 30.82
C ILE A 41 14.65 24.04 30.80
N TYR A 42 14.78 24.96 29.88
CA TYR A 42 13.91 26.15 29.71
C TYR A 42 13.50 26.33 28.25
N THR A 43 12.45 27.11 28.08
CA THR A 43 12.05 27.57 26.73
C THR A 43 12.00 29.10 26.68
N SER A 44 12.36 29.67 25.56
CA SER A 44 12.19 31.10 25.27
C SER A 44 10.79 31.41 24.74
N ASP A 45 10.01 30.40 24.38
CA ASP A 45 8.61 30.53 23.98
C ASP A 45 7.74 30.58 25.24
N LEU A 46 7.13 31.74 25.46
CA LEU A 46 6.31 32.02 26.62
C LEU A 46 4.82 31.72 26.41
N GLU A 47 4.39 31.54 25.15
CA GLU A 47 2.99 31.47 24.76
C GLU A 47 2.54 30.03 24.44
N THR A 48 3.34 29.29 23.67
CA THR A 48 2.97 27.93 23.22
C THR A 48 2.84 26.97 24.42
N PRO A 49 1.82 26.07 24.46
CA PRO A 49 1.71 25.03 25.47
C PRO A 49 2.99 24.17 25.53
N LEU A 50 3.47 23.89 26.76
CA LEU A 50 4.73 23.19 26.96
C LEU A 50 4.79 21.82 26.26
N GLU A 51 3.68 21.11 26.21
CA GLU A 51 3.57 19.80 25.54
C GLU A 51 3.92 19.88 24.05
N GLN A 52 3.50 20.96 23.39
CA GLN A 52 3.77 21.19 21.96
C GLN A 52 5.24 21.56 21.71
N ILE A 53 5.93 22.07 22.73
CA ILE A 53 7.37 22.39 22.68
C ILE A 53 8.19 21.14 23.04
N VAL A 54 7.84 20.46 24.12
CA VAL A 54 8.66 19.38 24.71
C VAL A 54 8.65 18.13 23.82
N ARG A 55 7.48 17.71 23.35
CA ARG A 55 7.33 16.45 22.60
C ARG A 55 8.12 16.40 21.28
N PRO A 56 8.14 17.42 20.43
CA PRO A 56 8.99 17.42 19.23
C PRO A 56 10.49 17.46 19.53
N HIS A 57 10.87 18.05 20.67
CA HIS A 57 12.27 18.22 21.08
C HIS A 57 12.76 17.10 22.02
N TRP A 58 12.03 15.99 22.11
CA TRP A 58 12.32 14.87 23.03
C TRP A 58 13.78 14.41 22.97
N ARG A 59 14.38 14.38 21.77
CA ARG A 59 15.76 13.93 21.59
C ARG A 59 16.77 14.84 22.30
N GLN A 60 16.68 16.15 22.07
CA GLN A 60 17.58 17.12 22.70
C GLN A 60 17.46 17.08 24.23
N ILE A 61 16.25 16.87 24.74
CA ILE A 61 15.98 16.71 26.17
C ILE A 61 16.60 15.42 26.71
N ALA A 62 16.45 14.31 25.98
CA ALA A 62 17.06 13.03 26.35
C ALA A 62 18.60 13.08 26.30
N GLU A 63 19.18 13.73 25.28
CA GLU A 63 20.62 13.95 25.16
C GLU A 63 21.20 14.77 26.33
N TYR A 64 20.42 15.72 26.82
CA TYR A 64 20.82 16.54 27.96
C TYR A 64 20.72 15.77 29.29
N LEU A 65 19.62 15.03 29.50
CA LEU A 65 19.37 14.34 30.78
C LEU A 65 20.11 13.00 30.89
N TYR A 66 20.35 12.34 29.79
CA TYR A 66 20.89 10.97 29.72
C TYR A 66 21.94 10.80 28.61
N PRO A 67 23.03 11.61 28.62
CA PRO A 67 24.08 11.46 27.61
C PRO A 67 24.69 10.05 27.69
N GLY A 68 24.95 9.44 26.52
CA GLY A 68 25.49 8.09 26.42
C GLY A 68 24.44 6.96 26.59
N ALA A 69 23.18 7.28 26.86
CA ALA A 69 22.13 6.26 26.94
C ALA A 69 21.84 5.66 25.59
N VAL A 70 21.36 4.41 25.57
CA VAL A 70 20.93 3.71 24.37
C VAL A 70 19.41 3.82 24.24
N LEU A 71 18.92 4.41 23.17
CA LEU A 71 17.53 4.32 22.77
C LEU A 71 17.22 2.86 22.46
N GLY A 72 16.37 2.22 23.27
CA GLY A 72 16.14 0.78 23.23
C GLY A 72 14.69 0.41 23.09
N TYR A 73 14.43 -0.90 23.03
CA TYR A 73 13.09 -1.47 22.98
C TYR A 73 12.26 -0.90 21.83
N ARG A 74 10.96 -0.60 22.08
CA ARG A 74 10.08 0.01 21.06
C ARG A 74 10.60 1.37 20.59
N SER A 75 11.22 2.16 21.45
CA SER A 75 11.70 3.50 21.09
C SER A 75 12.83 3.46 20.05
N ALA A 76 13.67 2.44 20.06
CA ALA A 76 14.67 2.23 19.01
C ALA A 76 14.04 1.90 17.65
N GLN A 77 12.87 1.28 17.65
CA GLN A 77 12.13 0.96 16.42
C GLN A 77 11.31 2.13 15.90
N GLU A 78 10.62 2.83 16.80
CA GLU A 78 9.72 3.94 16.44
C GLU A 78 10.48 5.24 16.12
N GLY A 79 11.68 5.43 16.69
CA GLY A 79 12.49 6.63 16.50
C GLY A 79 11.86 7.91 17.07
N LYS A 80 10.81 7.78 17.88
CA LYS A 80 10.02 8.88 18.46
C LYS A 80 9.33 8.43 19.74
N PRO A 81 8.78 9.37 20.55
CA PRO A 81 7.91 9.02 21.67
C PRO A 81 6.68 8.23 21.19
N ASP A 82 6.25 7.26 21.99
CA ASP A 82 5.02 6.52 21.72
C ASP A 82 3.77 7.44 21.81
N PRO A 83 2.56 6.95 21.49
CA PRO A 83 1.34 7.76 21.54
C PRO A 83 1.12 8.46 22.88
N GLU A 84 1.53 7.84 24.00
CA GLU A 84 1.43 8.39 25.34
C GLU A 84 2.64 9.25 25.75
N GLY A 85 3.54 9.52 24.81
CA GLY A 85 4.71 10.39 25.01
C GLY A 85 5.88 9.73 25.75
N ARG A 86 5.96 8.39 25.81
CA ARG A 86 7.04 7.68 26.52
C ARG A 86 8.22 7.39 25.59
N VAL A 87 9.44 7.51 26.15
CA VAL A 87 10.70 7.13 25.51
C VAL A 87 11.48 6.22 26.45
N PHE A 88 11.97 5.11 25.92
CA PHE A 88 12.70 4.08 26.66
C PHE A 88 14.20 4.14 26.34
N LEU A 89 15.01 4.35 27.38
CA LEU A 89 16.46 4.49 27.31
C LEU A 89 17.11 3.39 28.17
N VAL A 90 18.12 2.72 27.67
CA VAL A 90 18.90 1.75 28.44
C VAL A 90 20.14 2.47 29.00
N GLN A 91 20.23 2.56 30.31
CA GLN A 91 21.39 3.18 31.00
C GLN A 91 21.46 2.82 32.49
N GLY A 92 22.66 2.51 32.95
CA GLY A 92 22.98 2.37 34.36
C GLY A 92 22.31 1.18 35.05
N ASN A 93 22.27 1.23 36.39
CA ASN A 93 21.86 0.10 37.24
C ASN A 93 20.49 0.29 37.89
N ARG A 94 19.85 1.43 37.69
CA ARG A 94 18.55 1.76 38.30
C ARG A 94 17.57 2.32 37.29
N ALA A 95 16.33 1.87 37.36
CA ALA A 95 15.24 2.48 36.61
C ALA A 95 14.93 3.87 37.17
N ARG A 96 14.76 4.84 36.27
CA ARG A 96 14.31 6.20 36.58
C ARG A 96 13.18 6.59 35.66
N ARG A 97 12.31 7.46 36.13
CA ARG A 97 11.23 8.06 35.35
C ARG A 97 11.27 9.57 35.55
N ILE A 98 11.36 10.31 34.46
CA ILE A 98 11.22 11.76 34.43
C ILE A 98 9.99 12.10 33.64
N GLU A 99 9.05 12.78 34.28
CA GLU A 99 7.82 13.29 33.65
C GLU A 99 8.00 14.75 33.29
N LEU A 100 7.71 15.07 32.06
CA LEU A 100 7.73 16.39 31.45
C LEU A 100 6.37 16.62 30.76
N PRO A 101 5.98 17.85 30.49
CA PRO A 101 4.76 18.11 29.74
C PRO A 101 4.74 17.36 28.38
N GLY A 102 3.82 16.41 28.21
CA GLY A 102 3.68 15.60 27.01
C GLY A 102 4.81 14.61 26.70
N LEU A 103 5.77 14.40 27.62
CA LEU A 103 6.91 13.50 27.43
C LEU A 103 7.29 12.82 28.74
N THR A 104 7.49 11.52 28.72
CA THR A 104 8.02 10.73 29.84
C THR A 104 9.28 9.99 29.38
N LEU A 105 10.43 10.31 30.01
CA LEU A 105 11.67 9.56 29.80
C LEU A 105 11.79 8.46 30.85
N MET A 106 11.96 7.22 30.37
CA MET A 106 12.06 6.03 31.22
C MET A 106 13.41 5.34 31.00
N THR A 107 14.29 5.35 32.02
CA THR A 107 15.51 4.55 31.94
C THR A 107 15.26 3.13 32.42
N ILE A 108 15.83 2.18 31.70
CA ILE A 108 15.81 0.76 31.98
C ILE A 108 17.24 0.36 32.36
N PRO A 109 17.44 -0.34 33.49
CA PRO A 109 18.76 -0.85 33.85
C PRO A 109 19.28 -1.81 32.78
N GLY A 110 20.52 -1.62 32.40
CA GLY A 110 21.15 -2.47 31.39
C GLY A 110 22.50 -1.94 30.93
N PRO A 111 23.24 -2.75 30.17
CA PRO A 111 24.53 -2.34 29.63
C PRO A 111 24.40 -1.10 28.75
N GLY A 112 25.43 -0.25 28.82
CA GLY A 112 25.57 0.89 27.92
C GLY A 112 25.68 0.48 26.44
N PRO A 113 26.09 1.41 25.56
CA PRO A 113 26.24 1.11 24.14
C PRO A 113 27.32 0.06 23.91
N VAL A 114 27.05 -0.89 23.03
CA VAL A 114 28.04 -1.85 22.52
C VAL A 114 28.80 -1.15 21.40
N LEU A 115 30.12 -1.01 21.57
CA LEU A 115 31.02 -0.27 20.68
C LEU A 115 32.32 -1.03 20.50
N GLY A 116 33.02 -0.75 19.38
CA GLY A 116 34.37 -1.27 19.15
C GLY A 116 34.45 -2.74 18.74
N LEU A 117 33.31 -3.33 18.36
CA LEU A 117 33.20 -4.70 17.84
C LEU A 117 32.97 -4.69 16.31
N GLU A 118 32.64 -5.86 15.76
CA GLU A 118 32.16 -5.97 14.36
C GLU A 118 30.98 -5.00 14.13
N PRO A 119 30.89 -4.34 12.96
CA PRO A 119 29.90 -3.30 12.71
C PRO A 119 28.44 -3.72 13.01
N ALA A 120 28.09 -4.98 12.74
CA ALA A 120 26.76 -5.51 12.98
C ALA A 120 26.38 -5.64 14.46
N LEU A 121 27.36 -5.67 15.36
CA LEU A 121 27.17 -5.76 16.81
C LEU A 121 27.03 -4.37 17.45
N ASN A 122 27.58 -3.33 16.82
CA ASN A 122 27.67 -2.00 17.42
C ASN A 122 26.34 -1.27 17.41
N ASP A 123 26.03 -0.62 18.51
CA ASP A 123 24.95 0.35 18.59
C ASP A 123 25.31 1.62 17.78
N THR A 124 24.31 2.22 17.14
CA THR A 124 24.53 3.35 16.23
C THR A 124 24.56 4.68 17.00
N PRO A 125 25.58 5.52 16.83
CA PRO A 125 25.58 6.88 17.40
C PRO A 125 24.40 7.71 16.91
N TYR A 126 23.74 8.43 17.82
CA TYR A 126 22.60 9.30 17.55
C TYR A 126 22.68 10.59 18.36
N GLY A 127 23.49 11.53 17.90
CA GLY A 127 23.85 12.71 18.68
C GLY A 127 24.66 12.34 19.93
N LYS A 128 24.18 12.73 21.13
CA LYS A 128 24.77 12.30 22.40
C LYS A 128 24.18 10.99 22.96
N LEU A 129 23.27 10.38 22.21
CA LEU A 129 22.68 9.07 22.51
C LEU A 129 23.24 8.01 21.56
N TYR A 130 22.79 6.78 21.74
CA TYR A 130 22.96 5.66 20.82
C TYR A 130 21.60 5.04 20.52
N VAL A 131 21.49 4.32 19.42
CA VAL A 131 20.31 3.52 19.08
C VAL A 131 20.73 2.05 19.06
N SER A 132 19.94 1.18 19.67
CA SER A 132 20.15 -0.27 19.65
C SER A 132 20.37 -0.77 18.22
N SER A 133 21.42 -1.60 18.03
CA SER A 133 21.61 -2.34 16.76
C SER A 133 20.39 -3.17 16.41
N GLU A 134 20.24 -3.57 15.14
CA GLU A 134 19.08 -4.35 14.70
C GLU A 134 18.91 -5.64 15.49
N ALA A 135 20.00 -6.35 15.74
CA ALA A 135 20.00 -7.59 16.51
C ALA A 135 19.66 -7.37 18.00
N ARG A 136 20.24 -6.31 18.64
CA ARG A 136 19.91 -5.92 20.00
C ARG A 136 18.44 -5.54 20.14
N ARG A 137 17.92 -4.77 19.22
CA ARG A 137 16.52 -4.34 19.19
C ARG A 137 15.54 -5.51 19.11
N LEU A 138 15.84 -6.55 18.32
CA LEU A 138 15.02 -7.77 18.27
C LEU A 138 14.99 -8.47 19.64
N LEU A 139 16.15 -8.63 20.28
CA LEU A 139 16.23 -9.23 21.62
C LEU A 139 15.46 -8.42 22.65
N GLU A 140 15.67 -7.11 22.71
CA GLU A 140 14.99 -6.21 23.66
C GLU A 140 13.46 -6.28 23.51
N ASN A 141 12.94 -6.37 22.27
CA ASN A 141 11.49 -6.45 22.01
C ASN A 141 10.88 -7.83 22.31
N LEU A 142 11.69 -8.84 22.63
CA LEU A 142 11.25 -10.15 23.15
C LEU A 142 11.23 -10.25 24.68
N TYR A 143 11.43 -9.14 25.38
CA TYR A 143 11.31 -9.12 26.82
C TYR A 143 9.86 -9.41 27.29
N THR A 144 9.72 -10.31 28.28
CA THR A 144 8.41 -10.79 28.76
C THR A 144 8.11 -10.42 30.24
N GLY A 145 8.99 -9.64 30.89
CA GLY A 145 8.82 -9.28 32.29
C GLY A 145 7.81 -8.15 32.52
N ARG A 146 7.83 -7.60 33.73
CA ARG A 146 6.96 -6.48 34.15
C ARG A 146 7.09 -5.30 33.17
N ASN A 147 5.96 -4.70 32.82
CA ASN A 147 5.88 -3.58 31.87
C ASN A 147 6.29 -3.92 30.42
N ALA A 148 6.39 -5.20 30.04
CA ALA A 148 6.69 -5.60 28.65
C ALA A 148 5.73 -4.95 27.65
N ALA A 149 4.43 -4.96 27.94
CA ALA A 149 3.39 -4.44 27.04
C ALA A 149 3.56 -2.95 26.68
N ILE A 150 4.17 -2.14 27.57
CA ILE A 150 4.36 -0.72 27.30
C ILE A 150 5.71 -0.41 26.66
N ARG A 151 6.76 -1.19 26.94
CA ARG A 151 8.13 -0.89 26.50
C ARG A 151 8.57 -1.68 25.27
N THR A 152 7.89 -2.76 24.92
CA THR A 152 8.23 -3.60 23.75
C THR A 152 7.16 -3.50 22.68
N MET A 153 7.55 -3.79 21.44
CA MET A 153 6.62 -4.04 20.33
C MET A 153 5.95 -5.43 20.45
N GLY A 154 6.51 -6.30 21.28
CA GLY A 154 6.02 -7.63 21.55
C GLY A 154 6.46 -8.68 20.52
N ARG A 155 6.19 -9.93 20.88
CA ARG A 155 6.64 -11.10 20.11
C ARG A 155 6.04 -11.15 18.71
N ALA A 156 4.74 -10.88 18.57
CA ALA A 156 4.07 -10.90 17.27
C ALA A 156 4.71 -9.91 16.28
N TRP A 157 5.09 -8.72 16.76
CA TRP A 157 5.82 -7.75 15.95
C TRP A 157 7.18 -8.31 15.49
N VAL A 158 7.95 -8.95 16.37
CA VAL A 158 9.26 -9.55 16.00
C VAL A 158 9.06 -10.63 14.95
N GLU A 159 8.03 -11.47 15.09
CA GLU A 159 7.68 -12.51 14.12
C GLU A 159 7.37 -11.93 12.74
N SER A 160 6.49 -10.92 12.65
CA SER A 160 6.15 -10.22 11.41
C SER A 160 7.35 -9.47 10.82
N HIS A 161 8.15 -8.81 11.67
CA HIS A 161 9.34 -8.11 11.21
C HIS A 161 10.36 -9.06 10.56
N LEU A 162 10.63 -10.22 11.18
CA LEU A 162 11.51 -11.25 10.61
C LEU A 162 10.93 -11.87 9.34
N SER A 163 9.62 -12.13 9.30
CA SER A 163 8.94 -12.58 8.07
C SER A 163 9.15 -11.60 6.92
N ARG A 164 8.99 -10.29 7.18
CA ARG A 164 9.27 -9.24 6.19
C ARG A 164 10.74 -9.19 5.78
N LEU A 165 11.68 -9.35 6.71
CA LEU A 165 13.11 -9.40 6.41
C LEU A 165 13.48 -10.59 5.52
N CYS A 166 12.87 -11.76 5.72
CA CYS A 166 13.05 -12.91 4.82
C CYS A 166 12.73 -12.52 3.37
N THR A 167 11.64 -11.81 3.13
CA THR A 167 11.26 -11.36 1.80
C THR A 167 12.21 -10.29 1.24
N LEU A 168 12.56 -9.28 2.05
CA LEU A 168 13.33 -8.13 1.58
C LEU A 168 14.83 -8.38 1.44
N ARG A 169 15.40 -9.22 2.31
CA ARG A 169 16.84 -9.45 2.42
C ARG A 169 17.25 -10.92 2.22
N GLY A 170 16.28 -11.81 2.09
CA GLY A 170 16.48 -13.26 1.97
C GLY A 170 16.74 -13.96 3.30
N GLU A 171 16.53 -15.26 3.32
CA GLU A 171 16.67 -16.11 4.51
C GLU A 171 18.11 -16.13 5.06
N TYR A 172 19.11 -16.05 4.17
CA TYR A 172 20.51 -15.99 4.57
C TYR A 172 20.79 -14.81 5.50
N LYS A 173 20.27 -13.63 5.17
CA LYS A 173 20.47 -12.42 6.00
C LYS A 173 19.73 -12.49 7.33
N VAL A 174 18.59 -13.17 7.41
CA VAL A 174 17.89 -13.41 8.68
C VAL A 174 18.67 -14.39 9.55
N ASN A 175 19.30 -15.41 8.97
CA ASN A 175 20.21 -16.31 9.69
C ASN A 175 21.46 -15.58 10.21
N ASP A 176 22.07 -14.72 9.40
CA ASP A 176 23.19 -13.86 9.79
C ASP A 176 22.81 -12.93 10.97
N LEU A 177 21.64 -12.33 10.91
CA LEU A 177 21.08 -11.50 11.99
C LEU A 177 20.83 -12.32 13.27
N ARG A 178 20.34 -13.57 13.16
CA ARG A 178 20.21 -14.48 14.31
C ARG A 178 21.56 -14.79 14.96
N ASP A 179 22.59 -15.05 14.15
CA ASP A 179 23.92 -15.37 14.68
C ASP A 179 24.59 -14.15 15.33
N THR A 180 24.34 -12.94 14.77
CA THR A 180 24.70 -11.66 15.41
C THR A 180 23.98 -11.50 16.76
N ALA A 181 22.68 -11.80 16.81
CA ALA A 181 21.89 -11.73 18.04
C ALA A 181 22.36 -12.73 19.11
N ARG A 182 22.90 -13.89 18.71
CA ARG A 182 23.51 -14.85 19.65
C ARG A 182 24.69 -14.22 20.38
N LYS A 183 25.64 -13.65 19.63
CA LYS A 183 26.83 -12.99 20.20
C LYS A 183 26.42 -11.83 21.13
N LEU A 184 25.44 -11.02 20.72
CA LEU A 184 24.94 -9.92 21.55
C LEU A 184 24.22 -10.40 22.81
N ALA A 185 23.48 -11.50 22.74
CA ALA A 185 22.77 -12.03 23.91
C ALA A 185 23.74 -12.41 25.03
N GLU A 186 24.89 -12.99 24.71
CA GLU A 186 25.96 -13.30 25.67
C GLU A 186 26.54 -12.03 26.29
N ILE A 187 26.81 -10.99 25.49
CA ILE A 187 27.36 -9.69 25.97
C ILE A 187 26.35 -8.94 26.84
N LEU A 188 25.08 -8.99 26.51
CA LEU A 188 24.02 -8.21 27.14
C LEU A 188 23.24 -8.95 28.24
N GLY A 189 23.49 -10.25 28.43
CA GLY A 189 22.73 -11.11 29.37
C GLY A 189 21.30 -11.35 28.91
N LEU A 190 21.06 -11.49 27.58
CA LEU A 190 19.74 -11.65 26.96
C LEU A 190 19.49 -13.07 26.39
N ASP A 191 20.09 -14.10 27.01
CA ASP A 191 20.00 -15.50 26.54
C ASP A 191 18.57 -16.03 26.47
N ALA A 192 17.71 -15.62 27.40
CA ALA A 192 16.30 -16.03 27.40
C ALA A 192 15.58 -15.51 26.16
N GLN A 193 15.83 -14.26 25.78
CA GLN A 193 15.28 -13.62 24.58
C GLN A 193 15.84 -14.24 23.32
N PHE A 194 17.14 -14.56 23.28
CA PHE A 194 17.75 -15.26 22.17
C PHE A 194 17.13 -16.65 21.94
N LYS A 195 16.85 -17.41 22.99
CA LYS A 195 16.13 -18.69 22.86
C LYS A 195 14.77 -18.54 22.19
N ILE A 196 14.05 -17.44 22.46
CA ILE A 196 12.78 -17.14 21.79
C ILE A 196 13.03 -16.78 20.33
N LEU A 197 13.98 -15.88 20.05
CA LEU A 197 14.34 -15.43 18.71
C LEU A 197 14.73 -16.62 17.81
N ASN A 198 15.60 -17.49 18.32
CA ASN A 198 16.06 -18.67 17.57
C ASN A 198 14.91 -19.61 17.22
N ARG A 199 13.91 -19.77 18.09
CA ARG A 199 12.71 -20.58 17.81
C ARG A 199 11.84 -19.94 16.72
N ILE A 200 11.70 -18.60 16.75
CA ILE A 200 10.97 -17.85 15.70
C ILE A 200 11.64 -18.03 14.35
N VAL A 201 12.97 -17.81 14.27
CA VAL A 201 13.72 -17.95 13.02
C VAL A 201 13.62 -19.39 12.49
N SER A 202 13.81 -20.41 13.35
CA SER A 202 13.69 -21.81 12.93
C SER A 202 12.30 -22.16 12.41
N ALA A 203 11.24 -21.57 12.99
CA ALA A 203 9.88 -21.79 12.49
C ALA A 203 9.63 -21.10 11.13
N LEU A 204 10.14 -19.87 10.94
CA LEU A 204 10.04 -19.16 9.66
C LEU A 204 10.80 -19.86 8.53
N MET A 205 11.94 -20.48 8.85
CA MET A 205 12.75 -21.29 7.90
C MET A 205 12.23 -22.73 7.71
N GLN A 206 11.06 -23.05 8.25
CA GLN A 206 10.46 -24.40 8.18
C GLN A 206 11.33 -25.53 8.77
N THR A 207 12.37 -25.18 9.53
CA THR A 207 13.23 -26.13 10.26
C THR A 207 12.74 -26.40 11.67
N GLY A 208 11.67 -25.74 12.11
CA GLY A 208 11.04 -25.84 13.43
C GLY A 208 9.52 -25.91 13.35
N GLY A 209 8.86 -26.22 14.47
CA GLY A 209 7.39 -26.31 14.52
C GLY A 209 6.69 -24.95 14.38
N ALA A 210 5.89 -24.77 13.33
CA ALA A 210 5.12 -23.55 13.05
C ALA A 210 4.09 -23.18 14.16
N ARG A 211 3.60 -24.18 14.91
CA ARG A 211 2.65 -23.99 16.04
C ARG A 211 3.15 -23.05 17.15
N ARG A 212 4.39 -22.59 17.08
CA ARG A 212 5.01 -21.70 18.05
C ARG A 212 4.95 -20.22 17.66
N LEU A 213 4.44 -19.90 16.45
CA LEU A 213 4.24 -18.52 15.99
C LEU A 213 2.87 -18.02 16.41
N SER A 214 2.72 -16.70 16.56
CA SER A 214 1.49 -16.02 16.92
C SER A 214 1.03 -15.01 15.86
N ALA A 215 1.96 -14.43 15.10
CA ALA A 215 1.63 -13.51 14.02
C ALA A 215 1.12 -14.27 12.78
N VAL A 216 0.00 -13.80 12.22
CA VAL A 216 -0.71 -14.50 11.13
C VAL A 216 0.12 -14.58 9.85
N ASP A 217 0.83 -13.51 9.52
CA ASP A 217 1.75 -13.43 8.35
C ASP A 217 2.98 -14.35 8.54
N ALA A 218 3.52 -14.43 9.75
CA ALA A 218 4.61 -15.35 10.07
C ALA A 218 4.15 -16.83 10.01
N LEU A 219 2.93 -17.12 10.47
CA LEU A 219 2.32 -18.45 10.34
C LEU A 219 2.11 -18.82 8.87
N ALA A 220 1.66 -17.89 8.05
CA ALA A 220 1.48 -18.09 6.62
C ALA A 220 2.82 -18.40 5.92
N ARG A 221 3.89 -17.67 6.25
CA ARG A 221 5.25 -17.94 5.76
C ARG A 221 5.71 -19.34 6.17
N ALA A 222 5.59 -19.68 7.44
CA ALA A 222 5.97 -21.01 7.93
C ALA A 222 5.18 -22.15 7.28
N ALA A 223 3.96 -21.85 6.79
CA ALA A 223 3.13 -22.77 6.01
C ALA A 223 3.45 -22.75 4.49
N GLY A 224 4.47 -22.02 4.04
CA GLY A 224 4.84 -21.89 2.63
C GLY A 224 3.88 -21.03 1.79
N LYS A 225 3.06 -20.20 2.42
CA LYS A 225 2.06 -19.33 1.78
C LYS A 225 2.18 -17.87 2.25
N PRO A 226 3.37 -17.24 2.13
CA PRO A 226 3.57 -15.88 2.60
C PRO A 226 2.75 -14.90 1.76
N TYR A 227 2.26 -13.83 2.39
CA TYR A 227 1.50 -12.76 1.75
C TYR A 227 1.99 -11.38 2.20
N ASP A 228 1.57 -10.33 1.51
CA ASP A 228 1.87 -8.94 1.85
C ASP A 228 0.81 -8.38 2.83
N PRO A 229 1.14 -8.22 4.12
CA PRO A 229 0.18 -7.75 5.11
C PRO A 229 -0.24 -6.30 4.90
N ASP A 230 0.61 -5.45 4.31
CA ASP A 230 0.29 -4.05 4.05
C ASP A 230 -0.80 -3.95 2.97
N ARG A 231 -0.76 -4.84 1.97
CA ARG A 231 -1.81 -4.93 0.93
C ARG A 231 -3.13 -5.42 1.50
N LEU A 232 -3.09 -6.32 2.46
CA LEU A 232 -4.31 -6.81 3.09
C LEU A 232 -5.07 -5.70 3.83
N VAL A 233 -4.38 -4.75 4.44
CA VAL A 233 -5.01 -3.58 5.07
C VAL A 233 -5.83 -2.78 4.05
N ILE A 234 -5.28 -2.59 2.84
CA ILE A 234 -5.98 -1.87 1.76
C ILE A 234 -7.16 -2.71 1.24
N PHE A 235 -6.98 -4.03 1.10
CA PHE A 235 -8.06 -4.95 0.74
C PHE A 235 -9.20 -4.93 1.76
N ASP A 236 -8.89 -4.91 3.06
CA ASP A 236 -9.88 -4.84 4.12
C ASP A 236 -10.64 -3.51 4.10
N THR A 237 -9.96 -2.41 3.78
CA THR A 237 -10.59 -1.10 3.65
C THR A 237 -11.60 -1.08 2.49
N LEU A 238 -11.21 -1.57 1.32
CA LEU A 238 -12.12 -1.68 0.18
C LEU A 238 -13.26 -2.67 0.47
N PHE A 239 -12.94 -3.84 1.04
CA PHE A 239 -13.93 -4.84 1.41
C PHE A 239 -15.01 -4.26 2.35
N ALA A 240 -14.60 -3.49 3.37
CA ALA A 240 -15.54 -2.84 4.27
C ALA A 240 -16.48 -1.87 3.54
N ALA A 241 -15.95 -1.09 2.58
CA ALA A 241 -16.73 -0.17 1.78
C ALA A 241 -17.66 -0.87 0.77
N LEU A 242 -17.30 -2.09 0.34
CA LEU A 242 -18.09 -2.89 -0.60
C LEU A 242 -19.21 -3.73 0.07
N ARG A 243 -19.28 -3.77 1.40
CA ARG A 243 -20.32 -4.48 2.15
C ARG A 243 -21.69 -3.78 2.15
N GLN A 244 -21.97 -2.98 1.16
CA GLN A 244 -23.26 -2.34 0.93
C GLN A 244 -23.90 -2.91 -0.34
N SER A 245 -25.20 -2.72 -0.51
CA SER A 245 -25.88 -3.07 -1.75
C SER A 245 -25.68 -2.01 -2.80
N PHE A 246 -25.44 -2.44 -4.03
CA PHE A 246 -25.34 -1.56 -5.20
C PHE A 246 -26.55 -1.76 -6.11
N PRO A 247 -26.99 -0.73 -6.86
CA PRO A 247 -28.04 -0.89 -7.86
C PRO A 247 -27.65 -1.95 -8.88
N HIS A 248 -28.52 -2.93 -9.11
CA HIS A 248 -28.33 -3.88 -10.21
C HIS A 248 -28.61 -3.19 -11.53
N ILE A 249 -27.60 -3.06 -12.36
CA ILE A 249 -27.73 -2.54 -13.72
C ILE A 249 -27.66 -3.73 -14.68
N PRO A 250 -28.76 -4.07 -15.36
CA PRO A 250 -28.80 -5.26 -16.23
C PRO A 250 -27.88 -5.10 -17.45
N ASP A 251 -27.41 -6.22 -18.00
CA ASP A 251 -26.63 -6.22 -19.23
C ASP A 251 -27.51 -5.67 -20.39
N PRO A 252 -27.08 -4.58 -21.04
CA PRO A 252 -27.82 -4.01 -22.17
C PRO A 252 -27.72 -4.84 -23.44
N THR A 253 -26.92 -5.90 -23.45
CA THR A 253 -26.67 -6.70 -24.65
C THR A 253 -27.60 -7.91 -24.74
N THR A 254 -27.92 -8.28 -25.97
CA THR A 254 -28.59 -9.55 -26.32
C THR A 254 -27.58 -10.51 -26.97
N PRO A 255 -27.80 -11.84 -26.89
CA PRO A 255 -26.95 -12.79 -27.62
C PRO A 255 -26.85 -12.48 -29.09
N GLY A 256 -25.66 -12.61 -29.69
CA GLY A 256 -25.38 -12.32 -31.09
C GLY A 256 -24.63 -10.99 -31.27
N LEU A 257 -25.01 -10.21 -32.29
CA LEU A 257 -24.29 -9.01 -32.73
C LEU A 257 -24.11 -7.97 -31.60
N SER A 258 -25.13 -7.77 -30.77
CA SER A 258 -25.06 -6.83 -29.64
C SER A 258 -23.94 -7.17 -28.66
N SER A 259 -23.83 -8.45 -28.28
CA SER A 259 -22.77 -8.94 -27.42
C SER A 259 -21.38 -8.87 -28.06
N ILE A 260 -21.29 -9.08 -29.38
CA ILE A 260 -20.04 -8.97 -30.16
C ILE A 260 -19.59 -7.50 -30.21
N ASN A 261 -20.50 -6.58 -30.48
CA ASN A 261 -20.21 -5.16 -30.53
C ASN A 261 -19.74 -4.62 -29.15
N PHE A 262 -20.39 -5.04 -28.06
CA PHE A 262 -19.94 -4.68 -26.75
C PHE A 262 -18.51 -5.18 -26.48
N ALA A 263 -18.23 -6.44 -26.80
CA ALA A 263 -16.91 -7.04 -26.60
C ALA A 263 -15.82 -6.33 -27.41
N PHE A 264 -16.15 -5.81 -28.59
CA PHE A 264 -15.25 -4.97 -29.36
C PHE A 264 -14.82 -3.72 -28.59
N PHE A 265 -15.78 -2.94 -28.09
CA PHE A 265 -15.47 -1.71 -27.32
C PHE A 265 -14.76 -2.03 -26.00
N GLU A 266 -15.10 -3.15 -25.36
CA GLU A 266 -14.40 -3.62 -24.18
C GLU A 266 -12.92 -3.90 -24.45
N SER A 267 -12.62 -4.62 -25.52
CA SER A 267 -11.23 -4.87 -25.93
C SER A 267 -10.52 -3.59 -26.34
N TYR A 268 -11.17 -2.76 -27.16
CA TYR A 268 -10.62 -1.49 -27.63
C TYR A 268 -10.16 -0.60 -26.47
N PHE A 269 -11.08 -0.25 -25.58
CA PHE A 269 -10.78 0.64 -24.46
C PHE A 269 -9.82 0.00 -23.46
N SER A 270 -9.91 -1.31 -23.22
CA SER A 270 -9.01 -2.00 -22.32
C SER A 270 -7.55 -1.95 -22.77
N ASN A 271 -7.30 -2.06 -24.08
CA ASN A 271 -5.95 -1.94 -24.63
C ASN A 271 -5.49 -0.49 -24.70
N HIS A 272 -6.40 0.46 -24.95
CA HIS A 272 -6.06 1.88 -24.97
C HIS A 272 -5.54 2.38 -23.60
N ILE A 273 -6.12 1.91 -22.49
CA ILE A 273 -5.63 2.23 -21.13
C ILE A 273 -4.16 1.84 -20.96
N GLU A 274 -3.74 0.73 -21.55
CA GLU A 274 -2.36 0.22 -21.48
C GLU A 274 -1.41 0.88 -22.50
N GLY A 275 -1.90 1.84 -23.28
CA GLY A 275 -1.10 2.61 -24.22
C GLY A 275 -1.14 2.12 -25.67
N THR A 276 -1.99 1.13 -25.98
CA THR A 276 -2.20 0.68 -27.37
C THR A 276 -3.18 1.61 -28.08
N THR A 277 -2.67 2.48 -28.93
CA THR A 277 -3.47 3.51 -29.64
C THR A 277 -3.75 3.09 -31.08
N PHE A 278 -4.88 2.48 -31.34
CA PHE A 278 -5.44 2.25 -32.69
C PHE A 278 -6.65 3.15 -32.92
N THR A 279 -6.97 3.44 -34.19
CA THR A 279 -8.29 3.97 -34.53
C THR A 279 -9.34 2.87 -34.37
N VAL A 280 -10.62 3.25 -34.33
CA VAL A 280 -11.70 2.27 -34.24
C VAL A 280 -11.74 1.40 -35.50
N GLU A 281 -11.41 1.98 -36.65
CA GLU A 281 -11.31 1.28 -37.94
C GLU A 281 -10.19 0.23 -37.92
N GLU A 282 -8.97 0.60 -37.55
CA GLU A 282 -7.84 -0.33 -37.43
C GLU A 282 -8.16 -1.48 -36.47
N ALA A 283 -8.74 -1.17 -35.30
CA ALA A 283 -9.15 -2.18 -34.32
C ALA A 283 -10.26 -3.10 -34.90
N SER A 284 -11.16 -2.57 -35.73
CA SER A 284 -12.20 -3.34 -36.42
C SER A 284 -11.60 -4.31 -37.46
N GLU A 285 -10.62 -3.87 -38.24
CA GLU A 285 -9.87 -4.73 -39.15
C GLU A 285 -9.14 -5.85 -38.43
N ILE A 286 -8.50 -5.54 -37.28
CA ILE A 286 -7.81 -6.55 -36.46
C ILE A 286 -8.80 -7.58 -35.92
N ILE A 287 -9.90 -7.15 -35.32
CA ILE A 287 -10.83 -8.03 -34.61
C ILE A 287 -11.73 -8.82 -35.55
N PHE A 288 -12.30 -8.18 -36.54
CA PHE A 288 -13.34 -8.80 -37.40
C PHE A 288 -12.78 -9.37 -38.68
N GLU A 289 -11.68 -8.83 -39.22
CA GLU A 289 -11.09 -9.29 -40.47
C GLU A 289 -9.79 -10.09 -40.24
N GLY A 290 -9.25 -10.09 -39.02
CA GLY A 290 -7.99 -10.77 -38.70
C GLY A 290 -6.76 -10.10 -39.32
N ARG A 291 -6.89 -8.83 -39.79
CA ARG A 291 -5.81 -8.10 -40.44
C ARG A 291 -4.90 -7.43 -39.42
N MET A 292 -3.65 -7.89 -39.33
CA MET A 292 -2.66 -7.28 -38.48
C MET A 292 -2.10 -6.00 -39.11
N ILE A 293 -1.90 -4.94 -38.29
CA ILE A 293 -1.29 -3.70 -38.77
C ILE A 293 0.24 -3.90 -38.86
N GLU A 294 0.78 -3.85 -40.07
CA GLU A 294 2.16 -4.24 -40.42
C GLU A 294 3.25 -3.60 -39.50
N LYS A 295 3.07 -2.33 -39.13
CA LYS A 295 4.02 -1.60 -38.29
C LYS A 295 3.85 -1.85 -36.77
N ARG A 296 2.78 -2.56 -36.37
CA ARG A 296 2.38 -2.78 -35.00
C ARG A 296 1.78 -4.17 -34.77
N PRO A 297 2.46 -5.25 -35.18
CA PRO A 297 1.91 -6.59 -35.10
C PRO A 297 1.64 -7.03 -33.66
N GLU A 298 2.53 -6.73 -32.72
CA GLU A 298 2.38 -7.09 -31.31
C GLU A 298 1.16 -6.43 -30.68
N ASP A 299 0.97 -5.13 -30.91
CA ASP A 299 -0.20 -4.40 -30.41
C ASP A 299 -1.50 -4.93 -31.03
N SER A 300 -1.48 -5.29 -32.33
CA SER A 300 -2.62 -5.90 -33.02
C SER A 300 -3.00 -7.24 -32.38
N HIS A 301 -2.00 -8.05 -32.06
CA HIS A 301 -2.22 -9.32 -31.37
C HIS A 301 -2.75 -9.12 -29.95
N ASP A 302 -2.32 -8.08 -29.21
CA ASP A 302 -2.84 -7.78 -27.89
C ASP A 302 -4.34 -7.43 -27.93
N VAL A 303 -4.76 -6.62 -28.92
CA VAL A 303 -6.17 -6.28 -29.12
C VAL A 303 -6.98 -7.53 -29.43
N LEU A 304 -6.50 -8.36 -30.37
CA LEU A 304 -7.18 -9.61 -30.76
C LEU A 304 -7.22 -10.62 -29.59
N GLY A 305 -6.11 -10.81 -28.87
CA GLY A 305 -6.02 -11.71 -27.73
C GLY A 305 -6.97 -11.30 -26.58
N THR A 306 -7.06 -9.99 -26.32
CA THR A 306 -8.00 -9.44 -25.33
C THR A 306 -9.45 -9.68 -25.78
N TYR A 307 -9.81 -9.41 -27.04
CA TYR A 307 -11.14 -9.68 -27.59
C TYR A 307 -11.52 -11.16 -27.49
N GLN A 308 -10.59 -12.06 -27.83
CA GLN A 308 -10.81 -13.49 -27.73
C GLN A 308 -10.99 -13.95 -26.28
N ALA A 309 -10.26 -13.37 -25.32
CA ALA A 309 -10.46 -13.65 -23.91
C ALA A 309 -11.87 -13.19 -23.44
N ILE A 310 -12.30 -12.00 -23.85
CA ILE A 310 -13.61 -11.44 -23.49
C ILE A 310 -14.78 -12.28 -24.05
N THR A 311 -14.61 -12.86 -25.23
CA THR A 311 -15.69 -13.59 -25.92
C THR A 311 -15.74 -15.08 -25.64
N GLN A 312 -14.67 -15.68 -25.10
CA GLN A 312 -14.53 -17.12 -24.91
C GLN A 312 -14.64 -17.54 -23.44
N GLN A 313 -15.22 -18.72 -23.23
CA GLN A 313 -15.21 -19.35 -21.91
C GLN A 313 -13.79 -19.88 -21.57
N PRO A 314 -13.42 -19.93 -20.28
CA PRO A 314 -14.22 -19.52 -19.10
C PRO A 314 -14.18 -18.02 -18.81
N PHE A 315 -13.36 -17.25 -19.51
CA PHE A 315 -13.05 -15.85 -19.16
C PHE A 315 -14.25 -14.91 -19.30
N ARG A 316 -15.18 -15.27 -20.20
CA ARG A 316 -16.36 -14.45 -20.44
C ARG A 316 -17.30 -14.37 -19.22
N SER A 317 -17.65 -15.52 -18.61
CA SER A 317 -18.72 -15.56 -17.60
C SER A 317 -18.59 -16.66 -16.55
N THR A 318 -17.42 -17.30 -16.46
CA THR A 318 -17.18 -18.34 -15.46
C THR A 318 -16.00 -17.89 -14.58
N PRO A 319 -16.25 -16.94 -13.64
CA PRO A 319 -15.23 -16.55 -12.67
C PRO A 319 -14.94 -17.72 -11.72
N PRO A 320 -13.74 -17.74 -11.10
CA PRO A 320 -13.30 -18.82 -10.22
C PRO A 320 -14.14 -18.91 -8.94
N GLY A 321 -14.37 -20.14 -8.48
CA GLY A 321 -15.15 -20.44 -7.27
C GLY A 321 -14.32 -20.63 -6.00
N ASN A 322 -13.01 -20.84 -6.11
CA ASN A 322 -12.10 -21.01 -4.98
C ASN A 322 -10.71 -20.42 -5.24
N GLU A 323 -9.85 -20.40 -4.22
CA GLU A 323 -8.53 -19.78 -4.26
C GLU A 323 -7.61 -20.39 -5.33
N ASP A 324 -7.60 -21.71 -5.48
CA ASP A 324 -6.73 -22.40 -6.46
C ASP A 324 -7.22 -22.14 -7.88
N GLU A 325 -8.53 -22.22 -8.10
CA GLU A 325 -9.13 -21.85 -9.37
C GLU A 325 -8.86 -20.38 -9.74
N PHE A 326 -8.84 -19.49 -8.75
CA PHE A 326 -8.55 -18.07 -8.98
C PHE A 326 -7.13 -17.87 -9.51
N LEU A 327 -6.15 -18.52 -8.89
CA LEU A 327 -4.77 -18.45 -9.36
C LEU A 327 -4.61 -19.02 -10.78
N ASP A 328 -5.20 -20.17 -11.04
CA ASP A 328 -5.16 -20.80 -12.37
C ASP A 328 -5.91 -19.99 -13.43
N TRP A 329 -7.07 -19.43 -13.07
CA TRP A 329 -7.84 -18.58 -13.97
C TRP A 329 -7.05 -17.36 -14.39
N LEU A 330 -6.39 -16.68 -13.43
CA LEU A 330 -5.55 -15.50 -13.70
C LEU A 330 -4.38 -15.83 -14.63
N LYS A 331 -3.69 -16.95 -14.41
CA LYS A 331 -2.58 -17.39 -15.28
C LYS A 331 -3.07 -17.64 -16.72
N ARG A 332 -4.16 -18.38 -16.87
CA ARG A 332 -4.74 -18.67 -18.19
C ARG A 332 -5.26 -17.40 -18.87
N ALA A 333 -5.89 -16.49 -18.12
CA ALA A 333 -6.38 -15.22 -18.64
C ALA A 333 -5.23 -14.33 -19.13
N ASN A 334 -4.18 -14.17 -18.33
CA ASN A 334 -2.99 -13.42 -18.73
C ASN A 334 -2.30 -14.05 -19.95
N HIS A 335 -2.15 -15.38 -19.95
CA HIS A 335 -1.60 -16.10 -21.10
C HIS A 335 -2.42 -15.83 -22.37
N ARG A 336 -3.77 -15.82 -22.27
CA ARG A 336 -4.63 -15.56 -23.43
C ARG A 336 -4.47 -14.13 -23.96
N VAL A 337 -4.43 -13.16 -23.05
CA VAL A 337 -4.28 -11.74 -23.39
C VAL A 337 -2.94 -11.43 -24.05
N LEU A 338 -1.87 -12.11 -23.62
CA LEU A 338 -0.48 -11.85 -24.05
C LEU A 338 0.13 -13.00 -24.88
N SER A 339 -0.71 -13.87 -25.48
CA SER A 339 -0.24 -15.08 -26.18
C SER A 339 0.81 -14.82 -27.26
N SER A 340 0.84 -13.63 -27.81
CA SER A 340 1.77 -13.23 -28.89
C SER A 340 3.00 -12.47 -28.40
N ARG A 341 3.18 -12.36 -27.07
CA ARG A 341 4.34 -11.73 -26.46
C ARG A 341 5.11 -12.72 -25.56
N PRO A 342 5.75 -13.74 -26.15
CA PRO A 342 6.45 -14.78 -25.37
C PRO A 342 7.56 -14.21 -24.46
N GLU A 343 8.18 -13.08 -24.86
CA GLU A 343 9.20 -12.36 -24.08
C GLU A 343 8.66 -11.75 -22.78
N ARG A 344 7.33 -11.64 -22.61
CA ARG A 344 6.63 -11.18 -21.39
C ARG A 344 6.17 -12.31 -20.48
N ASN A 345 6.62 -13.53 -20.71
CA ASN A 345 6.29 -14.72 -19.92
C ASN A 345 4.78 -14.88 -19.64
N PRO A 346 3.92 -14.95 -20.69
CA PRO A 346 2.47 -15.00 -20.53
C PRO A 346 2.02 -16.11 -19.58
N GLY A 347 1.18 -15.75 -18.60
CA GLY A 347 0.63 -16.69 -17.63
C GLY A 347 1.61 -17.20 -16.57
N GLN A 348 2.81 -16.64 -16.50
CA GLN A 348 3.75 -16.92 -15.43
C GLN A 348 3.77 -15.78 -14.40
N TRP A 349 3.87 -16.14 -13.11
CA TRP A 349 4.06 -15.14 -12.08
C TRP A 349 5.37 -14.39 -12.30
N LYS A 350 5.38 -13.09 -12.03
CA LYS A 350 6.59 -12.28 -12.11
C LYS A 350 7.69 -12.81 -11.22
N GLU A 351 8.93 -12.73 -11.69
CA GLU A 351 10.14 -13.11 -10.94
C GLU A 351 10.85 -11.88 -10.35
N LYS A 352 10.58 -10.68 -10.90
CA LYS A 352 11.18 -9.43 -10.46
C LYS A 352 10.12 -8.50 -9.89
N LEU A 353 10.57 -7.63 -8.97
CA LEU A 353 9.73 -6.58 -8.45
C LEU A 353 9.41 -5.58 -9.58
N ASN A 354 8.13 -5.29 -9.75
CA ASN A 354 7.66 -4.29 -10.71
C ASN A 354 7.09 -3.07 -9.99
N GLN A 355 7.07 -1.94 -10.70
CA GLN A 355 6.55 -0.67 -10.20
C GLN A 355 5.86 0.13 -11.28
N ALA A 356 4.94 0.99 -10.90
CA ALA A 356 4.31 1.98 -11.76
C ALA A 356 4.46 3.38 -11.12
N GLY A 357 5.29 4.22 -11.75
CA GLY A 357 5.70 5.48 -11.14
C GLY A 357 6.40 5.26 -9.80
N SER A 358 5.85 5.81 -8.72
CA SER A 358 6.37 5.61 -7.34
C SER A 358 5.72 4.44 -6.59
N THR A 359 4.78 3.70 -7.19
CA THR A 359 4.08 2.58 -6.53
C THR A 359 4.86 1.29 -6.77
N LEU A 360 5.42 0.71 -5.71
CA LEU A 360 5.97 -0.64 -5.71
C LEU A 360 4.83 -1.63 -5.49
N PHE A 361 4.76 -2.65 -6.35
CA PHE A 361 3.76 -3.72 -6.21
C PHE A 361 4.25 -4.85 -5.30
N VAL A 362 3.39 -5.83 -5.07
CA VAL A 362 3.68 -6.99 -4.22
C VAL A 362 4.97 -7.70 -4.66
N HIS A 363 5.80 -8.06 -3.70
CA HIS A 363 7.03 -8.82 -3.98
C HIS A 363 6.71 -10.18 -4.61
N PRO A 364 7.49 -10.68 -5.60
CA PRO A 364 7.19 -11.94 -6.31
C PRO A 364 6.85 -13.11 -5.39
N GLU A 365 7.62 -13.29 -4.33
CA GLU A 365 7.42 -14.36 -3.33
C GLU A 365 6.05 -14.28 -2.63
N LEU A 366 5.48 -13.10 -2.50
CA LEU A 366 4.23 -12.84 -1.77
C LEU A 366 2.98 -12.85 -2.67
N VAL A 367 3.16 -12.89 -3.99
CA VAL A 367 2.07 -12.75 -4.96
C VAL A 367 0.95 -13.77 -4.72
N GLN A 368 1.30 -15.04 -4.68
CA GLN A 368 0.29 -16.10 -4.61
C GLN A 368 -0.49 -16.06 -3.29
N GLY A 369 0.21 -15.85 -2.16
CA GLY A 369 -0.44 -15.71 -0.86
C GLY A 369 -1.34 -14.48 -0.80
N THR A 370 -0.88 -13.34 -1.35
CA THR A 370 -1.67 -12.10 -1.38
C THR A 370 -2.93 -12.25 -2.24
N LEU A 371 -2.84 -12.91 -3.40
CA LEU A 371 -3.99 -13.22 -4.24
C LEU A 371 -5.01 -14.14 -3.54
N ARG A 372 -4.53 -15.18 -2.83
CA ARG A 372 -5.40 -16.08 -2.04
C ARG A 372 -6.16 -15.31 -0.96
N GLU A 373 -5.45 -14.49 -0.20
CA GLU A 373 -6.06 -13.64 0.83
C GLU A 373 -7.05 -12.62 0.24
N GLY A 374 -6.72 -12.06 -0.94
CA GLY A 374 -7.64 -11.22 -1.70
C GLY A 374 -8.90 -11.97 -2.13
N PHE A 375 -8.75 -13.21 -2.63
CA PHE A 375 -9.88 -14.03 -3.06
C PHE A 375 -10.86 -14.36 -1.91
N LYS A 376 -10.35 -14.60 -0.71
CA LYS A 376 -11.23 -14.81 0.46
C LYS A 376 -12.21 -13.65 0.67
N ARG A 377 -11.76 -12.43 0.43
CA ARG A 377 -12.60 -11.22 0.51
C ARG A 377 -13.60 -11.13 -0.63
N ILE A 378 -13.19 -11.50 -1.84
CA ILE A 378 -14.10 -11.60 -3.00
C ILE A 378 -15.22 -12.60 -2.70
N ALA A 379 -14.88 -13.77 -2.18
CA ALA A 379 -15.83 -14.85 -1.89
C ALA A 379 -16.85 -14.49 -0.80
N LEU A 380 -16.48 -13.61 0.13
CA LEU A 380 -17.36 -13.13 1.22
C LEU A 380 -18.34 -12.03 0.80
N LEU A 381 -18.17 -11.42 -0.37
CA LEU A 381 -19.11 -10.43 -0.89
C LEU A 381 -20.28 -11.13 -1.58
N GLU A 382 -21.49 -10.64 -1.36
CA GLU A 382 -22.70 -11.19 -1.99
C GLU A 382 -23.08 -10.43 -3.26
N ASP A 383 -22.92 -9.12 -3.24
CA ASP A 383 -23.24 -8.24 -4.35
C ASP A 383 -22.31 -8.46 -5.56
N PRO A 384 -22.83 -8.72 -6.78
CA PRO A 384 -22.00 -8.99 -7.96
C PRO A 384 -21.10 -7.83 -8.38
N PHE A 385 -21.55 -6.58 -8.25
CA PHE A 385 -20.77 -5.39 -8.55
C PHE A 385 -19.62 -5.26 -7.55
N ALA A 386 -19.90 -5.49 -6.27
CA ALA A 386 -18.87 -5.49 -5.22
C ALA A 386 -17.81 -6.59 -5.48
N ARG A 387 -18.21 -7.81 -5.83
CA ARG A 387 -17.30 -8.90 -6.20
C ARG A 387 -16.40 -8.52 -7.38
N ALA A 388 -16.99 -7.95 -8.40
CA ALA A 388 -16.30 -7.52 -9.60
C ALA A 388 -15.23 -6.47 -9.30
N LEU A 389 -15.56 -5.43 -8.54
CA LEU A 389 -14.62 -4.39 -8.16
C LEU A 389 -13.51 -4.92 -7.25
N MET A 390 -13.85 -5.78 -6.29
CA MET A 390 -12.86 -6.39 -5.41
C MET A 390 -11.88 -7.26 -6.21
N ALA A 391 -12.37 -8.07 -7.14
CA ALA A 391 -11.53 -8.93 -8.01
C ALA A 391 -10.57 -8.09 -8.85
N MET A 392 -11.07 -7.03 -9.50
CA MET A 392 -10.24 -6.12 -10.27
C MET A 392 -9.15 -5.50 -9.41
N PHE A 393 -9.52 -4.97 -8.24
CA PHE A 393 -8.57 -4.30 -7.35
C PHE A 393 -7.50 -5.24 -6.80
N VAL A 394 -7.87 -6.45 -6.37
CA VAL A 394 -6.93 -7.47 -5.90
C VAL A 394 -5.86 -7.78 -6.95
N VAL A 395 -6.26 -7.95 -8.21
CA VAL A 395 -5.32 -8.25 -9.30
C VAL A 395 -4.46 -7.03 -9.63
N THR A 396 -5.07 -5.84 -9.72
CA THR A 396 -4.35 -4.59 -10.00
C THR A 396 -3.30 -4.30 -8.94
N GLU A 397 -3.64 -4.47 -7.66
CA GLU A 397 -2.79 -4.14 -6.53
C GLU A 397 -1.69 -5.20 -6.30
N ALA A 398 -2.00 -6.48 -6.47
CA ALA A 398 -1.00 -7.53 -6.40
C ALA A 398 -0.01 -7.47 -7.58
N HIS A 399 -0.48 -7.03 -8.75
CA HIS A 399 0.28 -6.90 -9.99
C HIS A 399 1.12 -8.14 -10.29
N PRO A 400 0.45 -9.31 -10.45
CA PRO A 400 1.10 -10.61 -10.34
C PRO A 400 2.00 -11.00 -11.52
N PHE A 401 1.85 -10.37 -12.69
CA PHE A 401 2.54 -10.71 -13.91
C PHE A 401 3.58 -9.65 -14.30
N GLU A 402 4.45 -9.97 -15.24
CA GLU A 402 5.40 -9.02 -15.81
C GLU A 402 4.66 -7.92 -16.60
N ASP A 403 3.62 -8.32 -17.36
CA ASP A 403 2.78 -7.44 -18.17
C ASP A 403 1.33 -7.95 -18.21
N GLY A 404 0.40 -7.12 -18.75
CA GLY A 404 -1.00 -7.47 -18.93
C GLY A 404 -1.86 -7.49 -17.66
N ASN A 405 -1.34 -7.01 -16.55
CA ASN A 405 -2.06 -7.00 -15.27
C ASN A 405 -3.38 -6.24 -15.32
N GLY A 406 -3.39 -5.04 -15.92
CA GLY A 406 -4.60 -4.23 -16.03
C GLY A 406 -5.68 -4.88 -16.91
N ARG A 407 -5.29 -5.44 -18.06
CA ARG A 407 -6.21 -6.18 -18.96
C ARG A 407 -6.79 -7.41 -18.26
N THR A 408 -5.94 -8.18 -17.57
CA THR A 408 -6.37 -9.36 -16.79
C THR A 408 -7.31 -8.97 -15.65
N ALA A 409 -7.04 -7.86 -14.96
CA ALA A 409 -7.88 -7.35 -13.88
C ALA A 409 -9.28 -6.93 -14.35
N ARG A 410 -9.35 -6.19 -15.46
CA ARG A 410 -10.64 -5.77 -16.06
C ARG A 410 -11.41 -6.96 -16.63
N LEU A 411 -10.72 -7.94 -17.21
CA LEU A 411 -11.35 -9.20 -17.63
C LEU A 411 -11.96 -9.95 -16.44
N ALA A 412 -11.24 -10.06 -15.32
CA ALA A 412 -11.77 -10.68 -14.09
C ALA A 412 -13.01 -9.93 -13.56
N MET A 413 -12.97 -8.60 -13.53
CA MET A 413 -14.12 -7.77 -13.14
C MET A 413 -15.35 -8.09 -13.98
N ASN A 414 -15.21 -8.04 -15.30
CA ASN A 414 -16.33 -8.22 -16.22
C ASN A 414 -16.85 -9.67 -16.29
N ALA A 415 -16.01 -10.67 -15.94
CA ALA A 415 -16.46 -12.05 -15.80
C ALA A 415 -17.49 -12.23 -14.67
N TYR A 416 -17.26 -11.59 -13.50
CA TYR A 416 -18.22 -11.58 -12.38
C TYR A 416 -19.52 -10.87 -12.74
N LEU A 417 -19.45 -9.74 -13.45
CA LEU A 417 -20.63 -9.00 -13.89
C LEU A 417 -21.44 -9.82 -14.92
N THR A 418 -20.76 -10.43 -15.89
CA THR A 418 -21.41 -11.26 -16.92
C THR A 418 -22.08 -12.48 -16.31
N GLN A 419 -21.45 -13.15 -15.33
CA GLN A 419 -22.06 -14.27 -14.60
C GLN A 419 -23.38 -13.87 -13.95
N ALA A 420 -23.44 -12.65 -13.43
CA ALA A 420 -24.61 -12.11 -12.74
C ALA A 420 -25.63 -11.43 -13.68
N THR A 421 -25.45 -11.53 -15.00
CA THR A 421 -26.27 -10.80 -15.99
C THR A 421 -26.32 -9.28 -15.76
N ALA A 422 -25.28 -8.74 -15.12
CA ALA A 422 -25.12 -7.33 -14.88
C ALA A 422 -24.30 -6.67 -16.01
N CYS A 423 -24.53 -5.39 -16.24
CA CYS A 423 -23.78 -4.62 -17.22
C CYS A 423 -22.29 -4.65 -16.93
N ARG A 424 -21.50 -5.07 -17.91
CA ARG A 424 -20.04 -4.98 -17.89
C ARG A 424 -19.59 -3.53 -17.91
N ILE A 425 -18.38 -3.28 -17.40
CA ILE A 425 -17.84 -1.93 -17.30
C ILE A 425 -16.84 -1.67 -18.42
N LEU A 426 -17.12 -0.67 -19.24
CA LEU A 426 -16.18 -0.06 -20.17
C LEU A 426 -15.50 1.13 -19.51
N ILE A 427 -14.20 1.29 -19.76
CA ILE A 427 -13.43 2.46 -19.31
C ILE A 427 -13.00 3.23 -20.57
N PRO A 428 -13.77 4.21 -21.04
CA PRO A 428 -13.46 4.97 -22.25
C PRO A 428 -12.13 5.71 -22.18
N THR A 429 -11.53 6.00 -23.32
CA THR A 429 -10.28 6.78 -23.43
C THR A 429 -10.34 8.07 -22.61
N ALA A 430 -11.37 8.87 -22.79
CA ALA A 430 -11.56 10.13 -22.05
C ALA A 430 -11.77 9.93 -20.53
N TYR A 431 -12.03 8.70 -20.07
CA TYR A 431 -12.25 8.37 -18.66
C TYR A 431 -11.01 7.74 -17.99
N ARG A 432 -9.91 7.60 -18.72
CA ARG A 432 -8.70 6.94 -18.25
C ARG A 432 -8.16 7.52 -16.95
N GLU A 433 -8.05 8.84 -16.85
CA GLU A 433 -7.55 9.50 -15.64
C GLU A 433 -8.56 9.42 -14.48
N ASP A 434 -9.87 9.56 -14.77
CA ASP A 434 -10.95 9.38 -13.79
C ASP A 434 -11.04 7.95 -13.25
N TYR A 435 -10.42 6.98 -13.90
CA TYR A 435 -10.24 5.61 -13.44
C TYR A 435 -8.91 5.41 -12.68
N LEU A 436 -7.79 5.90 -13.23
CA LEU A 436 -6.46 5.65 -12.66
C LEU A 436 -6.18 6.46 -11.39
N LEU A 437 -6.64 7.71 -11.30
CA LEU A 437 -6.42 8.55 -10.11
C LEU A 437 -7.14 7.99 -8.88
N PRO A 438 -8.42 7.57 -8.94
CA PRO A 438 -9.09 6.90 -7.83
C PRO A 438 -8.43 5.57 -7.42
N LEU A 439 -7.95 4.77 -8.36
CA LEU A 439 -7.17 3.56 -8.05
C LEU A 439 -5.91 3.89 -7.25
N LYS A 440 -5.18 4.93 -7.68
CA LYS A 440 -3.98 5.40 -6.96
C LYS A 440 -4.32 5.95 -5.57
N ALA A 441 -5.46 6.65 -5.42
CA ALA A 441 -5.92 7.15 -4.13
C ALA A 441 -6.25 6.00 -3.16
N LEU A 442 -6.93 4.96 -3.64
CA LEU A 442 -7.20 3.75 -2.86
C LEU A 442 -5.90 3.04 -2.45
N SER A 443 -4.98 2.82 -3.41
CA SER A 443 -3.71 2.14 -3.17
C SER A 443 -2.81 2.88 -2.17
N ARG A 444 -2.76 4.22 -2.22
CA ARG A 444 -1.82 5.03 -1.43
C ARG A 444 -2.38 5.57 -0.13
N ASN A 445 -3.67 5.93 -0.14
CA ASN A 445 -4.33 6.65 0.94
C ASN A 445 -5.39 5.78 1.63
N ALA A 446 -5.63 4.55 1.14
CA ALA A 446 -6.70 3.68 1.58
C ALA A 446 -8.09 4.37 1.54
N ASP A 447 -8.33 5.23 0.51
CA ASP A 447 -9.61 5.92 0.30
C ASP A 447 -10.40 5.24 -0.83
N PRO A 448 -11.45 4.44 -0.51
CA PRO A 448 -12.24 3.72 -1.50
C PRO A 448 -13.31 4.58 -2.17
N VAL A 449 -13.71 5.73 -1.60
CA VAL A 449 -14.87 6.51 -2.04
C VAL A 449 -14.74 7.02 -3.48
N PRO A 450 -13.62 7.63 -3.90
CA PRO A 450 -13.44 8.06 -5.29
C PRO A 450 -13.51 6.89 -6.28
N PHE A 451 -12.92 5.74 -5.91
CA PHE A 451 -12.90 4.53 -6.73
C PHE A 451 -14.31 3.98 -6.95
N LEU A 452 -15.11 3.82 -5.89
CA LEU A 452 -16.49 3.34 -5.99
C LEU A 452 -17.35 4.28 -6.85
N ARG A 453 -17.22 5.59 -6.66
CA ARG A 453 -17.92 6.59 -7.47
C ARG A 453 -17.56 6.52 -8.95
N SER A 454 -16.27 6.41 -9.25
CA SER A 454 -15.77 6.29 -10.62
C SER A 454 -16.32 5.04 -11.30
N MET A 455 -16.27 3.88 -10.64
CA MET A 455 -16.70 2.61 -11.23
C MET A 455 -18.23 2.53 -11.39
N THR A 456 -19.00 3.06 -10.45
CA THR A 456 -20.46 3.17 -10.57
C THR A 456 -20.84 4.04 -11.77
N ARG A 457 -20.15 5.17 -11.96
CA ARG A 457 -20.38 6.04 -13.13
C ARG A 457 -20.02 5.33 -14.44
N ALA A 458 -18.90 4.63 -14.47
CA ALA A 458 -18.48 3.88 -15.67
C ALA A 458 -19.47 2.78 -16.03
N GLN A 459 -20.03 2.04 -15.06
CA GLN A 459 -21.06 1.04 -15.31
C GLN A 459 -22.34 1.66 -15.85
N ALA A 460 -22.83 2.74 -15.24
CA ALA A 460 -24.02 3.45 -15.69
C ALA A 460 -23.84 4.01 -17.12
N TRP A 461 -22.63 4.52 -17.42
CA TRP A 461 -22.28 4.97 -18.76
C TRP A 461 -22.30 3.80 -19.76
N SER A 462 -21.70 2.66 -19.42
CA SER A 462 -21.68 1.47 -20.27
C SER A 462 -23.08 0.95 -20.60
N ALA A 463 -24.00 1.04 -19.65
CA ALA A 463 -25.39 0.59 -19.83
C ALA A 463 -26.26 1.54 -20.66
N ALA A 464 -25.80 2.74 -20.97
CA ALA A 464 -26.63 3.79 -21.59
C ALA A 464 -26.72 3.70 -23.12
N PHE A 465 -26.06 2.71 -23.75
CA PHE A 465 -25.99 2.56 -25.20
C PHE A 465 -26.75 1.32 -25.69
N ASP A 466 -27.27 1.42 -26.92
CA ASP A 466 -27.75 0.28 -27.67
C ASP A 466 -26.60 -0.30 -28.53
N TYR A 467 -26.24 -1.54 -28.25
CA TYR A 467 -25.15 -2.26 -28.95
C TYR A 467 -25.61 -3.08 -30.13
N SER A 468 -26.87 -3.00 -30.56
CA SER A 468 -27.43 -3.79 -31.63
C SER A 468 -26.79 -3.51 -33.00
N GLU A 469 -26.36 -2.26 -33.25
CA GLU A 469 -25.75 -1.82 -34.49
C GLU A 469 -24.44 -1.07 -34.24
N PHE A 470 -23.31 -1.63 -34.68
CA PHE A 470 -21.95 -1.18 -34.42
C PHE A 470 -21.72 0.31 -34.73
N ARG A 471 -22.08 0.74 -35.96
CA ARG A 471 -21.81 2.14 -36.37
C ARG A 471 -22.61 3.15 -35.57
N ASN A 472 -23.83 2.80 -35.20
CA ASN A 472 -24.68 3.67 -34.38
C ASN A 472 -24.11 3.79 -32.95
N THR A 473 -23.75 2.67 -32.32
CA THR A 473 -23.09 2.66 -31.01
C THR A 473 -21.82 3.50 -31.03
N TRP A 474 -20.96 3.30 -32.03
CA TRP A 474 -19.74 4.07 -32.19
C TRP A 474 -19.99 5.58 -32.30
N LYS A 475 -20.94 6.00 -33.16
CA LYS A 475 -21.31 7.42 -33.30
C LYS A 475 -21.82 8.01 -32.00
N GLN A 476 -22.65 7.28 -31.25
CA GLN A 476 -23.16 7.74 -29.96
C GLN A 476 -22.02 7.87 -28.92
N MET A 477 -21.10 6.90 -28.86
CA MET A 477 -19.93 6.97 -27.99
C MET A 477 -18.99 8.12 -28.37
N ALA A 478 -18.77 8.34 -29.68
CA ALA A 478 -17.97 9.46 -30.18
C ALA A 478 -18.58 10.82 -29.80
N ALA A 479 -19.89 10.96 -29.93
CA ALA A 479 -20.61 12.15 -29.47
C ALA A 479 -20.46 12.39 -27.94
N CYS A 480 -20.26 11.31 -27.17
CA CYS A 480 -19.95 11.37 -25.74
C CYS A 480 -18.47 11.63 -25.43
N ASN A 481 -17.63 11.92 -26.41
CA ASN A 481 -16.19 12.09 -26.31
C ASN A 481 -15.44 10.82 -25.86
N ALA A 482 -16.01 9.62 -26.01
CA ALA A 482 -15.45 8.39 -25.45
C ALA A 482 -14.03 8.07 -25.94
N PHE A 483 -13.67 8.48 -27.16
CA PHE A 483 -12.39 8.22 -27.83
C PHE A 483 -11.38 9.39 -27.72
N ALA A 484 -11.71 10.46 -26.98
CA ALA A 484 -10.85 11.62 -26.88
C ALA A 484 -9.68 11.40 -25.94
N ASP A 485 -8.46 11.70 -26.40
CA ASP A 485 -7.23 11.66 -25.59
C ASP A 485 -7.01 12.93 -24.77
N ASP A 486 -7.46 14.09 -25.28
CA ASP A 486 -7.33 15.39 -24.59
C ASP A 486 -8.54 15.64 -23.68
N ILE A 487 -8.41 15.20 -22.43
CA ILE A 487 -9.44 15.38 -21.39
C ILE A 487 -9.58 16.84 -20.93
N THR A 488 -8.60 17.70 -21.19
CA THR A 488 -8.68 19.11 -20.79
C THR A 488 -9.74 19.86 -21.58
N ARG A 489 -10.02 19.39 -22.80
CA ARG A 489 -11.02 19.95 -23.72
C ARG A 489 -12.27 19.07 -23.87
N ASN A 490 -12.13 17.76 -23.65
CA ASN A 490 -13.14 16.76 -24.02
C ASN A 490 -13.40 15.80 -22.85
N ARG A 491 -14.12 16.25 -21.82
CA ARG A 491 -14.55 15.33 -20.74
C ARG A 491 -15.53 14.29 -21.28
N LEU A 492 -15.54 13.11 -20.69
CA LEU A 492 -16.56 12.10 -20.98
C LEU A 492 -17.95 12.63 -20.62
N LEU A 493 -18.86 12.61 -21.61
CA LEU A 493 -20.27 12.98 -21.43
C LEU A 493 -21.12 11.71 -21.30
N HIS A 494 -22.22 11.80 -20.57
CA HIS A 494 -23.25 10.77 -20.58
C HIS A 494 -24.25 11.02 -21.71
N PRO A 495 -24.85 9.99 -22.37
CA PRO A 495 -25.82 10.20 -23.45
C PRO A 495 -26.98 11.14 -23.11
N HIS A 496 -27.46 11.16 -21.87
CA HIS A 496 -28.50 12.10 -21.46
C HIS A 496 -28.04 13.57 -21.42
N GLU A 497 -26.75 13.82 -21.17
CA GLU A 497 -26.18 15.18 -21.18
C GLU A 497 -26.21 15.75 -22.59
N ILE A 498 -25.98 14.90 -23.62
CA ILE A 498 -26.01 15.31 -25.03
C ILE A 498 -27.44 15.68 -25.45
N ARG A 499 -28.44 14.85 -25.09
CA ARG A 499 -29.86 15.16 -25.39
C ARG A 499 -30.25 16.50 -24.78
N SER A 500 -29.88 16.76 -23.55
CA SER A 500 -30.17 18.03 -22.87
C SER A 500 -29.45 19.25 -23.48
N LEU A 501 -28.32 19.06 -24.17
CA LEU A 501 -27.60 20.11 -24.89
C LEU A 501 -28.27 20.40 -26.25
N VAL A 502 -28.70 19.37 -26.98
CA VAL A 502 -29.43 19.51 -28.25
C VAL A 502 -30.77 20.21 -27.99
N ASP A 503 -31.54 19.79 -26.99
CA ASP A 503 -32.81 20.40 -26.62
C ASP A 503 -32.68 21.90 -26.22
N LYS A 504 -31.55 22.32 -25.69
CA LYS A 504 -31.27 23.72 -25.34
C LYS A 504 -30.79 24.57 -26.52
N THR A 505 -30.27 23.94 -27.55
CA THR A 505 -29.71 24.61 -28.74
C THR A 505 -30.69 24.65 -29.90
N ASP A 506 -31.84 23.95 -29.82
CA ASP A 506 -32.87 23.96 -30.83
C ASP A 506 -33.76 25.22 -30.64
N PRO A 507 -33.68 26.22 -31.53
CA PRO A 507 -34.48 27.45 -31.44
C PRO A 507 -35.99 27.23 -31.63
N ASP A 508 -36.41 26.04 -32.16
CA ASP A 508 -37.82 25.75 -32.45
C ASP A 508 -38.56 25.11 -31.24
N ASN A 509 -37.90 24.84 -30.13
CA ASN A 509 -38.53 24.27 -28.91
C ASN A 509 -39.09 25.35 -27.94
N LYS A 510 -39.43 26.54 -28.43
CA LYS A 510 -40.10 27.63 -27.69
C LYS A 510 -41.55 27.82 -28.07
N LEU A 511 -42.25 26.78 -28.42
CA LEU A 511 -43.71 26.85 -28.60
C LEU A 511 -44.31 25.46 -28.40
N TYR A 512 -44.70 25.15 -27.12
CA TYR A 512 -46.03 24.57 -26.80
C TYR A 512 -46.08 24.35 -25.29
#